data_85c6ed5e15c251ac4c4acf1857b8ebf2
#
_entry.id   85c6ed5e15c251ac4c4acf1857b8ebf2
#
_cell.length_a   1.000
_cell.length_b   1.000
_cell.length_c   1.000
_cell.angle_alpha   90.00
_cell.angle_beta   90.00
_cell.angle_gamma   90.00
#
_symmetry.space_group_name_H-M   'P 1'
#
loop_
_entity.id
_entity.type
_entity.pdbx_description
1 polymer ?
#
loop_
_entity_poly.entity_id
_entity_poly.type
_entity_poly.pdbx_seq_one_letter_code
_entity_poly.pdbx_strand_id
1 'polypeptide(L)'
;TFLSNSDNASKALRQELLESCNLHTVLDCPGGTFLGAGVKTVVLFFTKGEPTKKIWYYQLDPGRNMGKTNPLNDGDLKEFVELQAGFTDSDKSWVVSADDIDQSTFDLSVKNPNQEEEAPLREPLEILAEIAALDLESAKVLDGIRKLL
;
A
#
# COMPACT_ATOMS: atom_id res chain seq x y z
N THR A 1 -5.36 -10.06 3.03
CA THR A 1 -3.92 -10.22 3.39
C THR A 1 -3.79 -10.71 4.83
N PHE A 2 -2.64 -11.28 5.21
CA PHE A 2 -2.39 -11.71 6.60
C PHE A 2 -2.66 -10.59 7.62
N LEU A 3 -2.37 -9.35 7.28
CA LEU A 3 -2.53 -8.21 8.20
C LEU A 3 -3.99 -7.97 8.60
N SER A 4 -4.96 -8.27 7.73
CA SER A 4 -6.39 -7.97 7.92
C SER A 4 -7.33 -9.18 7.84
N ASN A 5 -6.81 -10.40 7.60
CA ASN A 5 -7.64 -11.59 7.53
C ASN A 5 -8.42 -11.81 8.84
N SER A 6 -9.71 -12.11 8.71
CA SER A 6 -10.63 -12.28 9.85
C SER A 6 -10.75 -13.74 10.35
N ASP A 7 -10.04 -14.68 9.72
CA ASP A 7 -10.01 -16.06 10.17
C ASP A 7 -9.28 -16.21 11.53
N ASN A 8 -9.71 -17.21 12.30
CA ASN A 8 -9.19 -17.40 13.67
C ASN A 8 -7.69 -17.69 13.72
N ALA A 9 -7.14 -18.38 12.70
CA ALA A 9 -5.72 -18.71 12.68
C ALA A 9 -4.87 -17.46 12.46
N SER A 10 -5.25 -16.60 11.52
CA SER A 10 -4.58 -15.32 11.26
C SER A 10 -4.66 -14.38 12.47
N LYS A 11 -5.83 -14.31 13.12
CA LYS A 11 -6.00 -13.52 14.36
C LYS A 11 -5.10 -14.02 15.48
N ALA A 12 -5.12 -15.32 15.77
CA ALA A 12 -4.30 -15.92 16.83
C ALA A 12 -2.81 -15.70 16.58
N LEU A 13 -2.36 -15.80 15.32
CA LEU A 13 -0.96 -15.57 14.98
C LEU A 13 -0.56 -14.10 15.13
N ARG A 14 -1.43 -13.14 14.76
CA ARG A 14 -1.19 -11.71 14.99
C ARG A 14 -1.17 -11.38 16.48
N GLN A 15 -2.09 -11.95 17.26
CA GLN A 15 -2.10 -11.82 18.72
C GLN A 15 -0.79 -12.32 19.32
N GLU A 16 -0.36 -13.54 19.00
CA GLU A 16 0.90 -14.10 19.47
C GLU A 16 2.10 -13.23 19.08
N LEU A 17 2.10 -12.69 17.87
CA LEU A 17 3.16 -11.82 17.38
C LEU A 17 3.25 -10.51 18.20
N LEU A 18 2.10 -9.93 18.58
CA LEU A 18 2.05 -8.69 19.36
C LEU A 18 2.35 -8.91 20.84
N GLU A 19 1.89 -10.02 21.43
CA GLU A 19 2.01 -10.29 22.87
C GLU A 19 3.36 -10.90 23.24
N SER A 20 3.91 -11.79 22.39
CA SER A 20 5.11 -12.56 22.70
C SER A 20 6.35 -12.11 21.93
N CYS A 21 6.18 -11.24 20.95
CA CYS A 21 7.26 -10.69 20.13
C CYS A 21 7.16 -9.17 20.04
N ASN A 22 8.29 -8.51 19.89
CA ASN A 22 8.35 -7.10 19.53
C ASN A 22 8.33 -6.99 18.00
N LEU A 23 7.14 -6.84 17.41
CA LEU A 23 6.97 -6.50 16.01
C LEU A 23 7.32 -5.02 15.83
N HIS A 24 8.55 -4.74 15.43
CA HIS A 24 9.03 -3.35 15.35
C HIS A 24 8.93 -2.73 13.96
N THR A 25 8.82 -3.53 12.88
CA THR A 25 8.79 -3.00 11.50
C THR A 25 7.86 -3.82 10.62
N VAL A 26 7.03 -3.13 9.85
CA VAL A 26 6.21 -3.67 8.76
C VAL A 26 6.60 -2.99 7.47
N LEU A 27 7.16 -3.74 6.52
CA LEU A 27 7.47 -3.27 5.18
C LEU A 27 6.39 -3.74 4.22
N ASP A 28 5.59 -2.80 3.70
CA ASP A 28 4.58 -3.04 2.67
C ASP A 28 5.22 -2.94 1.29
N CYS A 29 5.21 -4.06 0.56
CA CYS A 29 5.83 -4.17 -0.75
C CYS A 29 4.78 -4.15 -1.86
N PRO A 30 4.99 -3.39 -2.96
CA PRO A 30 4.09 -3.39 -4.09
C PRO A 30 4.03 -4.76 -4.79
N GLY A 31 2.98 -4.97 -5.59
CA GLY A 31 2.88 -6.18 -6.41
C GLY A 31 4.08 -6.33 -7.34
N GLY A 32 4.55 -7.57 -7.53
CA GLY A 32 5.69 -7.87 -8.37
C GLY A 32 7.07 -7.73 -7.70
N THR A 33 7.14 -7.35 -6.44
CA THR A 33 8.39 -7.28 -5.66
C THR A 33 9.10 -8.65 -5.61
N PHE A 34 8.33 -9.71 -5.38
CA PHE A 34 8.84 -11.08 -5.40
C PHE A 34 8.52 -11.75 -6.74
N LEU A 35 9.54 -12.33 -7.36
CA LEU A 35 9.40 -12.98 -8.67
C LEU A 35 8.33 -14.08 -8.62
N GLY A 36 7.37 -13.99 -9.55
CA GLY A 36 6.25 -14.93 -9.63
C GLY A 36 5.02 -14.56 -8.78
N ALA A 37 5.10 -13.53 -7.92
CA ALA A 37 3.99 -13.03 -7.13
C ALA A 37 3.53 -11.65 -7.66
N GLY A 38 2.42 -11.62 -8.41
CA GLY A 38 1.79 -10.37 -8.85
C GLY A 38 1.02 -9.63 -7.76
N VAL A 39 0.97 -10.18 -6.55
CA VAL A 39 0.22 -9.64 -5.41
C VAL A 39 1.10 -8.77 -4.50
N LYS A 40 0.49 -7.82 -3.81
CA LYS A 40 1.16 -7.08 -2.73
C LYS A 40 1.57 -8.05 -1.61
N THR A 41 2.75 -7.86 -1.07
CA THR A 41 3.32 -8.67 0.01
C THR A 41 3.79 -7.78 1.13
N VAL A 42 3.88 -8.34 2.35
CA VAL A 42 4.42 -7.65 3.50
C VAL A 42 5.57 -8.44 4.10
N VAL A 43 6.59 -7.73 4.58
CA VAL A 43 7.69 -8.31 5.35
C VAL A 43 7.59 -7.78 6.78
N LEU A 44 7.57 -8.70 7.74
CA LEU A 44 7.46 -8.42 9.16
C LEU A 44 8.81 -8.63 9.83
N PHE A 45 9.30 -7.63 10.54
CA PHE A 45 10.53 -7.71 11.32
C PHE A 45 10.17 -7.68 12.81
N PHE A 46 10.55 -8.71 13.51
CA PHE A 46 10.24 -8.82 14.93
C PHE A 46 11.36 -9.50 15.71
N THR A 47 11.40 -9.21 17.01
CA THR A 47 12.30 -9.85 17.97
C THR A 47 11.47 -10.62 19.00
N LYS A 48 11.79 -11.88 19.24
CA LYS A 48 11.07 -12.71 20.22
C LYS A 48 11.45 -12.32 21.65
N GLY A 49 10.48 -12.35 22.57
CA GLY A 49 10.71 -12.28 24.00
C GLY A 49 10.18 -11.01 24.68
N GLU A 50 9.71 -10.01 23.93
CA GLU A 50 9.09 -8.81 24.48
C GLU A 50 7.81 -8.48 23.71
N PRO A 51 6.76 -7.97 24.37
CA PRO A 51 5.54 -7.55 23.69
C PRO A 51 5.79 -6.30 22.83
N THR A 52 5.05 -6.20 21.76
CA THR A 52 5.09 -5.05 20.85
C THR A 52 4.54 -3.81 21.56
N LYS A 53 5.27 -2.69 21.47
CA LYS A 53 4.84 -1.37 21.99
C LYS A 53 4.51 -0.41 20.88
N LYS A 54 5.34 -0.39 19.84
CA LYS A 54 5.21 0.48 18.68
C LYS A 54 5.62 -0.28 17.44
N ILE A 55 4.92 -0.05 16.35
CA ILE A 55 5.21 -0.64 15.03
C ILE A 55 5.51 0.51 14.08
N TRP A 56 6.66 0.45 13.44
CA TRP A 56 7.01 1.35 12.36
C TRP A 56 6.64 0.71 11.03
N TYR A 57 5.84 1.41 10.25
CA TYR A 57 5.40 1.01 8.92
C TYR A 57 6.20 1.74 7.86
N TYR A 58 6.53 1.05 6.80
CA TYR A 58 7.13 1.63 5.61
C TYR A 58 6.45 1.09 4.36
N GLN A 59 5.94 2.00 3.53
CA GLN A 59 5.33 1.69 2.25
C GLN A 59 6.36 1.84 1.14
N LEU A 60 6.82 0.72 0.60
CA LEU A 60 7.79 0.72 -0.49
C LEU A 60 7.13 1.18 -1.79
N ASP A 61 7.55 2.34 -2.27
CA ASP A 61 7.16 2.85 -3.58
C ASP A 61 8.41 3.19 -4.40
N PRO A 62 8.83 2.29 -5.32
CA PRO A 62 9.96 2.52 -6.21
C PRO A 62 9.61 3.43 -7.41
N GLY A 63 8.37 3.97 -7.51
CA GLY A 63 7.92 4.83 -8.60
C GLY A 63 7.81 4.13 -9.96
N ARG A 64 7.84 2.78 -9.97
CA ARG A 64 7.79 1.96 -11.18
C ARG A 64 7.10 0.62 -10.93
N ASN A 65 6.56 0.02 -11.98
CA ASN A 65 6.00 -1.33 -11.88
C ASN A 65 7.11 -2.36 -11.69
N MET A 66 6.99 -3.12 -10.60
CA MET A 66 7.91 -4.22 -10.28
C MET A 66 7.55 -5.48 -11.05
N GLY A 67 8.55 -6.32 -11.34
CA GLY A 67 8.34 -7.58 -12.02
C GLY A 67 9.62 -8.21 -12.52
N LYS A 68 9.49 -9.24 -13.37
CA LYS A 68 10.62 -10.01 -13.89
C LYS A 68 11.64 -9.16 -14.67
N THR A 69 11.17 -8.15 -15.41
CA THR A 69 12.01 -7.23 -16.18
C THR A 69 12.53 -6.06 -15.38
N ASN A 70 11.85 -5.72 -14.28
CA ASN A 70 12.21 -4.65 -13.35
C ASN A 70 12.18 -5.18 -11.91
N PRO A 71 13.13 -6.03 -11.52
CA PRO A 71 13.15 -6.60 -10.17
C PRO A 71 13.50 -5.53 -9.12
N LEU A 72 13.20 -5.86 -7.86
CA LEU A 72 13.68 -5.13 -6.70
C LEU A 72 15.22 -5.07 -6.72
N ASN A 73 15.78 -3.93 -6.38
CA ASN A 73 17.21 -3.73 -6.28
C ASN A 73 17.58 -2.95 -5.00
N ASP A 74 18.86 -2.90 -4.68
CA ASP A 74 19.37 -2.27 -3.45
C ASP A 74 19.04 -0.77 -3.39
N GLY A 75 18.97 -0.10 -4.55
CA GLY A 75 18.60 1.31 -4.63
C GLY A 75 17.17 1.59 -4.17
N ASP A 76 16.24 0.67 -4.43
CA ASP A 76 14.84 0.77 -4.02
C ASP A 76 14.68 0.68 -2.50
N LEU A 77 15.58 -0.04 -1.82
CA LEU A 77 15.56 -0.26 -0.37
C LEU A 77 16.44 0.71 0.43
N LYS A 78 17.20 1.56 -0.24
CA LYS A 78 18.15 2.46 0.42
C LYS A 78 17.48 3.37 1.43
N GLU A 79 16.41 4.06 1.04
CA GLU A 79 15.63 4.94 1.92
C GLU A 79 15.05 4.16 3.11
N PHE A 80 14.48 2.97 2.86
CA PHE A 80 13.96 2.10 3.91
C PHE A 80 15.03 1.78 4.96
N VAL A 81 16.21 1.36 4.54
CA VAL A 81 17.31 1.00 5.46
C VAL A 81 17.79 2.20 6.26
N GLU A 82 17.92 3.37 5.62
CA GLU A 82 18.34 4.60 6.29
C GLU A 82 17.32 5.05 7.35
N LEU A 83 16.02 5.03 7.03
CA LEU A 83 14.96 5.44 7.94
C LEU A 83 14.69 4.41 9.04
N GLN A 84 14.83 3.11 8.75
CA GLN A 84 14.63 2.04 9.72
C GLN A 84 15.60 2.12 10.89
N ALA A 85 16.82 2.57 10.66
CA ALA A 85 17.83 2.71 11.71
C ALA A 85 17.39 3.61 12.88
N GLY A 86 16.51 4.58 12.62
CA GLY A 86 15.95 5.51 13.61
C GLY A 86 14.44 5.43 13.76
N PHE A 87 13.75 4.52 13.03
CA PHE A 87 12.28 4.49 12.92
C PHE A 87 11.71 5.87 12.59
N THR A 88 12.34 6.54 11.63
CA THR A 88 12.04 7.93 11.27
C THR A 88 10.77 7.98 10.43
N ASP A 89 9.89 8.93 10.75
CA ASP A 89 8.68 9.20 9.96
C ASP A 89 9.01 9.95 8.66
N SER A 90 8.28 9.64 7.60
CA SER A 90 8.35 10.28 6.29
C SER A 90 7.00 10.19 5.57
N ASP A 91 6.91 10.67 4.34
CA ASP A 91 5.71 10.51 3.50
C ASP A 91 5.34 9.03 3.29
N LYS A 92 6.33 8.13 3.35
CA LYS A 92 6.16 6.69 3.15
C LYS A 92 6.22 5.88 4.43
N SER A 93 6.52 6.49 5.57
CA SER A 93 6.71 5.81 6.84
C SER A 93 6.05 6.52 8.01
N TRP A 94 5.51 5.74 8.96
CA TRP A 94 4.82 6.23 10.15
C TRP A 94 4.91 5.23 11.29
N VAL A 95 4.71 5.70 12.51
CA VAL A 95 4.66 4.87 13.73
C VAL A 95 3.24 4.72 14.23
N VAL A 96 2.88 3.52 14.63
CA VAL A 96 1.60 3.18 15.27
C VAL A 96 1.87 2.59 16.65
N SER A 97 1.12 3.04 17.67
CA SER A 97 1.15 2.40 18.99
C SER A 97 0.42 1.06 18.95
N ALA A 98 0.94 0.06 19.65
CA ALA A 98 0.24 -1.22 19.81
C ALA A 98 -1.12 -1.04 20.54
N ASP A 99 -1.26 0.00 21.36
CA ASP A 99 -2.51 0.33 22.05
C ASP A 99 -3.61 0.82 21.11
N ASP A 100 -3.24 1.36 19.94
CA ASP A 100 -4.18 1.82 18.91
C ASP A 100 -4.72 0.67 18.03
N ILE A 101 -4.16 -0.52 18.17
CA ILE A 101 -4.58 -1.71 17.42
C ILE A 101 -5.81 -2.31 18.12
N ASP A 102 -6.86 -2.58 17.33
CA ASP A 102 -8.08 -3.22 17.84
C ASP A 102 -7.78 -4.63 18.40
N GLN A 103 -7.91 -4.77 19.69
CA GLN A 103 -7.65 -6.00 20.44
C GLN A 103 -8.64 -7.13 20.14
N SER A 104 -9.73 -6.85 19.43
CA SER A 104 -10.71 -7.89 19.01
C SER A 104 -10.35 -8.53 17.68
N THR A 105 -9.67 -7.82 16.82
CA THR A 105 -9.33 -8.26 15.47
C THR A 105 -7.83 -8.41 15.25
N PHE A 106 -7.01 -7.70 16.04
CA PHE A 106 -5.58 -7.55 15.87
C PHE A 106 -5.22 -7.14 14.43
N ASP A 107 -6.03 -6.22 13.85
CA ASP A 107 -5.83 -5.77 12.48
C ASP A 107 -4.59 -4.88 12.40
N LEU A 108 -3.61 -5.32 11.61
CA LEU A 108 -2.35 -4.63 11.36
C LEU A 108 -2.34 -3.87 10.04
N SER A 109 -3.46 -3.79 9.32
CA SER A 109 -3.57 -3.09 8.03
C SER A 109 -3.83 -1.59 8.22
N VAL A 110 -2.93 -0.91 8.90
CA VAL A 110 -3.03 0.53 9.16
C VAL A 110 -2.67 1.32 7.90
N LYS A 111 -3.54 2.26 7.51
CA LYS A 111 -3.29 3.14 6.38
C LYS A 111 -2.21 4.17 6.72
N ASN A 112 -1.48 4.59 5.70
CA ASN A 112 -0.51 5.68 5.82
C ASN A 112 -1.25 7.01 6.11
N PRO A 113 -1.04 7.64 7.27
CA PRO A 113 -1.70 8.90 7.63
C PRO A 113 -1.13 10.09 6.86
N ASN A 114 0.07 9.95 6.28
CA ASN A 114 0.75 11.01 5.53
C ASN A 114 0.42 10.97 4.03
N GLN A 115 -0.33 9.95 3.59
CA GLN A 115 -0.79 9.86 2.21
C GLN A 115 -2.00 10.77 2.04
N GLU A 116 -1.94 11.71 1.09
CA GLU A 116 -3.12 12.50 0.71
C GLU A 116 -4.26 11.54 0.36
N GLU A 117 -5.44 11.80 0.92
CA GLU A 117 -6.62 11.03 0.53
C GLU A 117 -6.77 11.16 -0.99
N GLU A 118 -6.78 10.03 -1.70
CA GLU A 118 -7.12 10.03 -3.12
C GLU A 118 -8.43 10.80 -3.29
N ALA A 119 -8.42 11.77 -4.18
CA ALA A 119 -9.63 12.54 -4.47
C ALA A 119 -10.81 11.58 -4.66
N PRO A 120 -11.98 11.86 -4.08
CA PRO A 120 -13.11 10.95 -4.15
C PRO A 120 -13.34 10.57 -5.62
N LEU A 121 -13.54 9.27 -5.86
CA LEU A 121 -13.80 8.78 -7.20
C LEU A 121 -14.94 9.59 -7.80
N ARG A 122 -14.73 10.08 -9.02
CA ARG A 122 -15.75 10.86 -9.75
C ARG A 122 -17.02 10.02 -9.89
N GLU A 123 -18.15 10.66 -9.72
CA GLU A 123 -19.44 10.00 -9.87
C GLU A 123 -19.59 9.38 -11.26
N PRO A 124 -20.11 8.15 -11.37
CA PRO A 124 -20.26 7.47 -12.65
C PRO A 124 -21.05 8.29 -13.67
N LEU A 125 -22.05 9.06 -13.23
CA LEU A 125 -22.84 9.93 -14.09
C LEU A 125 -22.05 11.11 -14.67
N GLU A 126 -21.08 11.65 -13.92
CA GLU A 126 -20.19 12.69 -14.42
C GLU A 126 -19.25 12.15 -15.50
N ILE A 127 -18.70 10.94 -15.27
CA ILE A 127 -17.86 10.27 -16.25
C ILE A 127 -18.63 9.99 -17.54
N LEU A 128 -19.86 9.47 -17.43
CA LEU A 128 -20.71 9.21 -18.59
C LEU A 128 -21.07 10.49 -19.34
N ALA A 129 -21.33 11.59 -18.65
CA ALA A 129 -21.61 12.89 -19.27
C ALA A 129 -20.38 13.42 -20.04
N GLU A 130 -19.18 13.26 -19.48
CA GLU A 130 -17.94 13.65 -20.16
C GLU A 130 -17.67 12.80 -21.40
N ILE A 131 -17.88 11.49 -21.32
CA ILE A 131 -17.76 10.58 -22.46
C ILE A 131 -18.71 11.03 -23.60
N ALA A 132 -19.98 11.29 -23.28
CA ALA A 132 -20.97 11.73 -24.25
C ALA A 132 -20.58 13.09 -24.89
N ALA A 133 -20.01 14.01 -24.12
CA ALA A 133 -19.52 15.29 -24.64
C ALA A 133 -18.34 15.11 -25.61
N LEU A 134 -17.40 14.26 -25.28
CA LEU A 134 -16.23 13.93 -26.12
C LEU A 134 -16.65 13.21 -27.41
N ASP A 135 -17.61 12.31 -27.34
CA ASP A 135 -18.17 11.64 -28.52
C ASP A 135 -18.83 12.64 -29.49
N LEU A 136 -19.58 13.61 -28.94
CA LEU A 136 -20.17 14.66 -29.76
C LEU A 136 -19.14 15.56 -30.45
N GLU A 137 -18.06 15.89 -29.75
CA GLU A 137 -16.94 16.66 -30.29
C GLU A 137 -16.23 15.87 -31.40
N SER A 138 -15.95 14.60 -31.16
CA SER A 138 -15.34 13.68 -32.14
C SER A 138 -16.19 13.57 -33.40
N ALA A 139 -17.53 13.46 -33.25
CA ALA A 139 -18.46 13.42 -34.39
C ALA A 139 -18.41 14.71 -35.21
N LYS A 140 -18.33 15.89 -34.57
CA LYS A 140 -18.19 17.17 -35.27
C LYS A 140 -16.90 17.27 -36.05
N VAL A 141 -15.78 16.83 -35.48
CA VAL A 141 -14.47 16.81 -36.15
C VAL A 141 -14.54 15.91 -37.39
N LEU A 142 -15.08 14.70 -37.26
CA LEU A 142 -15.25 13.76 -38.37
C LEU A 142 -16.12 14.31 -39.49
N ASP A 143 -17.23 15.00 -39.15
CA ASP A 143 -18.08 15.64 -40.11
C ASP A 143 -17.36 16.81 -40.86
N GLY A 144 -16.53 17.56 -40.10
CA GLY A 144 -15.66 18.58 -40.68
C GLY A 144 -14.67 18.01 -41.72
N ILE A 145 -14.03 16.90 -41.38
CA ILE A 145 -13.10 16.21 -42.28
C ILE A 145 -13.83 15.72 -43.57
N ARG A 146 -15.01 15.10 -43.39
CA ARG A 146 -15.83 14.65 -44.54
C ARG A 146 -16.20 15.76 -45.52
N LYS A 147 -16.37 16.97 -45.05
CA LYS A 147 -16.70 18.14 -45.88
C LYS A 147 -15.49 18.71 -46.66
N LEU A 148 -14.28 18.31 -46.25
CA LEU A 148 -13.03 18.73 -46.91
C LEU A 148 -12.56 17.73 -47.95
N LEU A 149 -13.10 16.52 -47.98
CA LEU A 149 -12.87 15.46 -48.96
C LEU A 149 -13.92 15.50 -50.07
#